data_f200b0a978cdae94e7ab4120049cbfab
#
_entry.id   f200b0a978cdae94e7ab4120049cbfab
#
_cell.length_a   1.000
_cell.length_b   1.000
_cell.length_c   1.000
_cell.angle_alpha   90.00
_cell.angle_beta   90.00
_cell.angle_gamma   90.00
#
_symmetry.space_group_name_H-M   'P 1'
#
loop_
_entity.id
_entity.type
_entity.pdbx_description
1 polymer ?
#
loop_
_entity_poly.entity_id
_entity_poly.type
_entity_poly.pdbx_seq_one_letter_code
_entity_poly.pdbx_strand_id
1 'polypeptide(L)'
;MCATDIPAPFYEEAIQRGVLYLVMQGEFDGSGQFGCGVSLADLDNDDDPDLVCVGASNGRTGLFVNDGTGHFTRVITAGLPDLNEASGVTAADYDGDGDLDLHFTCWHMPDLLYRNDSSGGTFLFTDVTSEAGMSGAKGPGTGAAWSDFDLDGDLDLYVANRTGSESNWTPNQFWLNHGDGTFTDIAAQHGLDDLFATMQPVWFDYDLDGDPDLYLSTDKGGSNGSSNRLFRNDLGQFTEVSDESRANVAFDSMGVGLGDLDSNGYLDLYCTNIPAGNAMLMNEGDGTFKDMTQETETGSFATGWGAHFFDFDNDADDDLYVCNMSDGLNRLYVNDREFPLTDMAPYCGVQCLGDSYCMAVGDVDLDGDLDIVVQNHLELIKLFINTEGEKRNWVKFKVRGVDKNKFAVGSSLTATVDGYETLHEITAGSSYKSSNDYIQHFGLGEAEQLEELRVRFTRTGTRVFSQIPANETWTILPMALLGDVDEDGDVDPTDLSSFIGRLDAPDFQKGWEVLDFDGNFRLEESDLDAFLEVYEGPLEDCDGDGIIDAVQIALGDSEDADLDGRIDDCDQDPPVGDLDGDGIVDGADLTQLLAWWDTSWPPGDLDMDGTIDGSDLLILLGNWSN
;
A
#
# COMPACT_ATOMS: atom_id res chain seq x y z
N MET A 1 -2.09 36.76 31.39
CA MET A 1 -1.14 35.79 31.95
C MET A 1 -0.69 35.03 30.73
N CYS A 2 0.58 35.10 30.36
CA CYS A 2 1.10 34.38 29.21
C CYS A 2 0.98 32.86 29.49
N ALA A 3 0.29 32.17 28.64
CA ALA A 3 0.36 30.69 28.54
C ALA A 3 1.74 30.36 27.97
N THR A 4 2.72 30.19 28.82
CA THR A 4 4.09 29.84 28.47
C THR A 4 4.46 28.68 29.37
N ASP A 5 4.18 27.48 28.93
CA ASP A 5 4.85 26.25 29.40
C ASP A 5 4.11 24.97 28.93
N ILE A 6 3.23 25.04 27.91
CA ILE A 6 2.80 23.84 27.19
C ILE A 6 3.78 23.68 26.04
N PRO A 7 4.57 22.61 25.94
CA PRO A 7 5.42 22.37 24.79
C PRO A 7 4.56 22.29 23.51
N ALA A 8 5.11 22.75 22.39
CA ALA A 8 4.41 22.62 21.12
C ALA A 8 4.26 21.12 20.76
N PRO A 9 3.15 20.70 20.14
CA PRO A 9 2.96 19.33 19.69
C PRO A 9 4.06 18.80 18.77
N PHE A 10 4.61 19.63 17.90
CA PHE A 10 5.65 19.25 16.95
C PHE A 10 6.99 19.94 17.22
N TYR A 11 8.08 19.21 16.96
CA TYR A 11 9.45 19.68 17.03
C TYR A 11 10.17 19.48 15.68
N GLU A 12 10.78 20.54 15.14
CA GLU A 12 11.59 20.42 13.91
C GLU A 12 12.97 19.82 14.26
N GLU A 13 13.23 18.61 13.81
CA GLU A 13 14.39 17.79 14.18
C GLU A 13 15.19 17.22 12.99
N ALA A 14 14.98 17.69 11.74
CA ALA A 14 15.63 17.10 10.57
C ALA A 14 17.14 16.91 10.73
N ILE A 15 17.86 17.95 11.19
CA ILE A 15 19.31 17.88 11.37
C ILE A 15 19.70 16.92 12.51
N GLN A 16 18.97 16.96 13.61
CA GLN A 16 19.18 16.11 14.78
C GLN A 16 19.00 14.63 14.47
N ARG A 17 18.06 14.35 13.58
CA ARG A 17 17.72 13.01 13.13
C ARG A 17 18.47 12.57 11.86
N GLY A 18 19.48 13.31 11.42
CA GLY A 18 20.37 12.92 10.33
C GLY A 18 19.92 13.37 8.93
N VAL A 19 18.77 14.03 8.79
CA VAL A 19 18.27 14.53 7.51
C VAL A 19 18.88 15.88 7.19
N LEU A 20 19.95 15.88 6.40
CA LEU A 20 20.60 17.10 5.92
C LEU A 20 20.48 17.18 4.40
N TYR A 21 19.43 17.81 3.91
CA TYR A 21 19.16 17.96 2.48
C TYR A 21 18.74 19.41 2.16
N LEU A 22 19.51 20.06 1.27
CA LEU A 22 19.25 21.43 0.83
C LEU A 22 18.59 21.43 -0.54
N VAL A 23 17.36 21.90 -0.60
CA VAL A 23 16.58 22.05 -1.84
C VAL A 23 16.97 23.33 -2.54
N MET A 24 17.44 23.25 -3.79
CA MET A 24 17.90 24.41 -4.57
C MET A 24 17.57 24.30 -6.07
N GLN A 25 16.69 23.40 -6.45
CA GLN A 25 16.36 23.22 -7.87
C GLN A 25 15.73 24.48 -8.45
N GLY A 26 16.07 24.76 -9.70
CA GLY A 26 15.44 25.81 -10.50
C GLY A 26 15.85 27.24 -10.19
N GLU A 27 16.85 27.45 -9.35
CA GLU A 27 17.39 28.81 -9.11
C GLU A 27 17.86 29.49 -10.41
N PHE A 28 18.24 28.69 -11.41
CA PHE A 28 18.84 29.21 -12.65
C PHE A 28 17.96 29.08 -13.90
N ASP A 29 16.92 28.24 -13.92
CA ASP A 29 16.09 27.96 -15.09
C ASP A 29 14.60 28.23 -14.90
N GLY A 30 14.17 28.56 -13.69
CA GLY A 30 12.78 28.83 -13.34
C GLY A 30 11.93 27.59 -13.03
N SER A 31 12.48 26.36 -13.11
CA SER A 31 11.74 25.14 -12.75
C SER A 31 11.42 25.07 -11.25
N GLY A 32 12.28 25.61 -10.41
CA GLY A 32 12.12 25.62 -8.96
C GLY A 32 10.93 26.43 -8.44
N GLN A 33 10.31 27.27 -9.27
CA GLN A 33 9.08 27.97 -8.90
C GLN A 33 7.87 27.05 -8.69
N PHE A 34 8.01 25.76 -9.04
CA PHE A 34 6.95 24.73 -8.90
C PHE A 34 7.30 23.68 -7.84
N GLY A 35 8.36 23.89 -7.07
CA GLY A 35 8.79 22.99 -5.99
C GLY A 35 9.27 21.62 -6.45
N CYS A 36 9.66 20.79 -5.48
CA CYS A 36 10.16 19.45 -5.69
C CYS A 36 9.51 18.48 -4.70
N GLY A 37 9.40 17.19 -5.08
CA GLY A 37 8.72 16.17 -4.31
C GLY A 37 9.57 15.53 -3.21
N VAL A 38 8.88 14.84 -2.32
CA VAL A 38 9.42 14.03 -1.23
C VAL A 38 8.58 12.76 -1.09
N SER A 39 9.19 11.64 -0.75
CA SER A 39 8.49 10.37 -0.51
C SER A 39 8.92 9.77 0.81
N LEU A 40 7.95 9.30 1.61
CA LEU A 40 8.14 8.37 2.70
C LEU A 40 7.67 6.99 2.21
N ALA A 41 8.52 5.97 2.33
CA ALA A 41 8.23 4.62 1.87
C ALA A 41 9.19 3.64 2.52
N ASP A 42 8.71 2.48 2.94
CA ASP A 42 9.54 1.36 3.40
C ASP A 42 10.23 0.73 2.17
N LEU A 43 11.50 1.07 1.94
CA LEU A 43 12.26 0.69 0.74
C LEU A 43 13.16 -0.54 0.92
N ASP A 44 13.29 -1.05 2.14
CA ASP A 44 14.04 -2.28 2.43
C ASP A 44 13.24 -3.33 3.20
N ASN A 45 11.92 -3.12 3.32
CA ASN A 45 10.95 -4.02 3.92
C ASN A 45 11.22 -4.33 5.40
N ASP A 46 11.63 -3.31 6.17
CA ASP A 46 11.88 -3.45 7.61
C ASP A 46 10.77 -2.85 8.50
N ASP A 47 9.65 -2.45 7.88
CA ASP A 47 8.45 -1.88 8.50
C ASP A 47 8.63 -0.44 9.04
N ASP A 48 9.69 0.27 8.65
CA ASP A 48 9.83 1.70 8.94
C ASP A 48 9.96 2.55 7.65
N PRO A 49 9.41 3.76 7.60
CA PRO A 49 9.44 4.55 6.38
C PRO A 49 10.78 5.24 6.17
N ASP A 50 11.40 4.97 5.02
CA ASP A 50 12.58 5.68 4.50
C ASP A 50 12.19 6.98 3.82
N LEU A 51 13.15 7.89 3.66
CA LEU A 51 12.91 9.20 3.07
C LEU A 51 13.67 9.37 1.74
N VAL A 52 12.93 9.66 0.67
CA VAL A 52 13.48 10.06 -0.64
C VAL A 52 13.19 11.52 -0.92
N CYS A 53 14.23 12.29 -1.31
CA CYS A 53 14.13 13.71 -1.62
C CYS A 53 14.72 14.02 -2.99
N VAL A 54 14.08 14.89 -3.75
CA VAL A 54 14.60 15.44 -5.01
C VAL A 54 14.79 16.94 -4.95
N GLY A 55 15.55 17.54 -5.87
CA GLY A 55 15.72 18.98 -5.97
C GLY A 55 16.97 19.56 -5.30
N ALA A 56 18.00 18.78 -4.99
CA ALA A 56 19.28 19.33 -4.50
C ALA A 56 20.01 20.13 -5.58
N SER A 57 20.78 21.13 -5.17
CA SER A 57 21.54 22.01 -6.06
C SER A 57 22.58 21.30 -6.94
N ASN A 58 23.00 20.12 -6.54
CA ASN A 58 23.94 19.28 -7.28
C ASN A 58 23.24 18.13 -8.03
N GLY A 59 21.90 18.14 -8.09
CA GLY A 59 21.06 17.14 -8.74
C GLY A 59 20.94 15.81 -8.00
N ARG A 60 21.60 15.62 -6.87
CA ARG A 60 21.59 14.32 -6.19
C ARG A 60 20.27 14.05 -5.52
N THR A 61 19.71 12.91 -5.83
CA THR A 61 18.63 12.33 -5.05
C THR A 61 19.11 12.07 -3.62
N GLY A 62 18.31 12.47 -2.63
CA GLY A 62 18.55 12.13 -1.23
C GLY A 62 17.82 10.84 -0.91
N LEU A 63 18.55 9.78 -0.58
CA LEU A 63 18.01 8.59 0.07
C LEU A 63 18.50 8.56 1.49
N PHE A 64 17.59 8.53 2.44
CA PHE A 64 17.83 8.51 3.86
C PHE A 64 17.09 7.32 4.46
N VAL A 65 17.84 6.34 4.93
CA VAL A 65 17.32 5.12 5.54
C VAL A 65 17.07 5.37 7.01
N ASN A 66 15.90 5.04 7.45
CA ASN A 66 15.46 5.10 8.83
C ASN A 66 16.10 3.94 9.63
N ASP A 67 16.02 3.95 10.93
CA ASP A 67 16.43 2.85 11.81
C ASP A 67 15.30 2.43 12.79
N GLY A 68 14.06 2.78 12.45
CA GLY A 68 12.85 2.53 13.25
C GLY A 68 12.71 3.43 14.49
N THR A 69 13.64 4.37 14.68
CA THR A 69 13.57 5.34 15.78
C THR A 69 13.56 6.79 15.28
N GLY A 70 13.23 6.97 14.01
CA GLY A 70 13.24 8.27 13.34
C GLY A 70 14.63 8.85 13.11
N HIS A 71 15.71 8.06 13.22
CA HIS A 71 17.07 8.49 12.91
C HIS A 71 17.47 7.98 11.53
N PHE A 72 17.84 8.92 10.68
CA PHE A 72 18.10 8.67 9.27
C PHE A 72 19.58 8.62 8.94
N THR A 73 19.97 7.65 8.14
CA THR A 73 21.33 7.53 7.58
C THR A 73 21.30 7.72 6.07
N ARG A 74 22.04 8.70 5.56
CA ARG A 74 22.09 8.97 4.12
C ARG A 74 22.84 7.87 3.36
N VAL A 75 22.20 7.28 2.35
CA VAL A 75 22.79 6.35 1.38
C VAL A 75 23.23 7.11 0.12
N ILE A 76 24.51 6.94 -0.27
CA ILE A 76 25.10 7.70 -1.40
C ILE A 76 25.27 6.81 -2.64
N THR A 77 25.33 5.50 -2.47
CA THR A 77 25.69 4.54 -3.53
C THR A 77 24.57 3.56 -3.87
N ALA A 78 23.34 4.05 -3.88
CA ALA A 78 22.15 3.23 -4.19
C ALA A 78 21.84 3.10 -5.71
N GLY A 79 22.64 3.67 -6.60
CA GLY A 79 22.33 3.66 -8.04
C GLY A 79 21.36 4.74 -8.49
N LEU A 80 20.80 5.53 -7.55
CA LEU A 80 19.84 6.59 -7.85
C LEU A 80 20.46 7.73 -8.67
N PRO A 81 19.64 8.43 -9.49
CA PRO A 81 20.14 9.42 -10.42
C PRO A 81 20.68 10.68 -9.76
N ASP A 82 21.73 11.26 -10.36
CA ASP A 82 22.14 12.64 -10.11
C ASP A 82 21.44 13.55 -11.12
N LEU A 83 20.19 14.01 -10.83
CA LEU A 83 19.33 14.75 -11.76
C LEU A 83 18.98 16.14 -11.26
N ASN A 84 19.39 17.17 -12.01
CA ASN A 84 18.95 18.54 -11.77
C ASN A 84 17.49 18.80 -12.22
N GLU A 85 16.87 17.84 -12.88
CA GLU A 85 15.57 17.98 -13.55
C GLU A 85 14.44 17.21 -12.88
N ALA A 86 14.75 16.36 -11.88
CA ALA A 86 13.71 15.65 -11.12
C ALA A 86 12.87 16.62 -10.31
N SER A 87 11.57 16.62 -10.55
CA SER A 87 10.61 17.52 -9.93
C SER A 87 9.71 16.85 -8.91
N GLY A 88 9.44 15.56 -9.04
CA GLY A 88 8.63 14.77 -8.12
C GLY A 88 9.19 13.36 -7.97
N VAL A 89 8.77 12.68 -6.93
CA VAL A 89 9.08 11.26 -6.69
C VAL A 89 7.86 10.57 -6.10
N THR A 90 7.54 9.39 -6.65
CA THR A 90 6.51 8.49 -6.09
C THR A 90 7.07 7.09 -5.97
N ALA A 91 6.68 6.39 -4.93
CA ALA A 91 7.03 4.99 -4.71
C ALA A 91 5.82 4.09 -5.04
N ALA A 92 6.06 2.98 -5.73
CA ALA A 92 5.06 1.93 -6.00
C ALA A 92 5.77 0.65 -6.45
N ASP A 93 5.22 -0.50 -6.11
CA ASP A 93 5.65 -1.82 -6.61
C ASP A 93 5.03 -2.04 -8.00
N TYR A 94 5.77 -1.64 -9.07
CA TYR A 94 5.22 -1.70 -10.43
C TYR A 94 5.34 -3.07 -11.09
N ASP A 95 6.26 -3.93 -10.64
CA ASP A 95 6.47 -5.27 -11.24
C ASP A 95 5.95 -6.41 -10.36
N GLY A 96 5.46 -6.10 -9.15
CA GLY A 96 4.79 -7.02 -8.27
C GLY A 96 5.74 -7.96 -7.52
N ASP A 97 7.01 -7.55 -7.34
CA ASP A 97 7.99 -8.36 -6.63
C ASP A 97 7.97 -8.15 -5.10
N GLY A 98 7.23 -7.15 -4.62
CA GLY A 98 7.05 -6.83 -3.21
C GLY A 98 7.99 -5.76 -2.67
N ASP A 99 8.87 -5.22 -3.52
CA ASP A 99 9.75 -4.10 -3.19
C ASP A 99 9.19 -2.80 -3.79
N LEU A 100 9.23 -1.69 -3.06
CA LEU A 100 8.77 -0.40 -3.59
C LEU A 100 9.80 0.21 -4.53
N ASP A 101 9.38 0.46 -5.77
CA ASP A 101 10.14 1.10 -6.83
C ASP A 101 9.95 2.62 -6.84
N LEU A 102 10.81 3.34 -7.56
CA LEU A 102 10.76 4.80 -7.60
C LEU A 102 10.52 5.33 -9.01
N HIS A 103 9.47 6.12 -9.16
CA HIS A 103 9.23 6.92 -10.35
C HIS A 103 9.57 8.39 -10.09
N PHE A 104 10.31 9.00 -11.01
CA PHE A 104 10.69 10.42 -10.95
C PHE A 104 10.05 11.19 -12.09
N THR A 105 9.21 12.17 -11.79
CA THR A 105 8.78 13.16 -12.78
C THR A 105 9.90 14.14 -13.05
N CYS A 106 10.07 14.53 -14.31
CA CYS A 106 11.16 15.39 -14.75
C CYS A 106 10.66 16.59 -15.55
N TRP A 107 11.36 17.75 -15.41
CA TRP A 107 10.92 19.02 -16.00
C TRP A 107 11.26 19.17 -17.48
N HIS A 108 12.48 18.81 -17.92
CA HIS A 108 12.94 19.01 -19.31
C HIS A 108 13.49 17.76 -19.98
N MET A 109 13.36 16.61 -19.33
CA MET A 109 13.80 15.30 -19.82
C MET A 109 12.67 14.28 -19.66
N PRO A 110 12.78 13.07 -20.22
CA PRO A 110 11.84 12.01 -19.90
C PRO A 110 11.80 11.71 -18.41
N ASP A 111 10.64 11.33 -17.93
CA ASP A 111 10.51 10.78 -16.60
C ASP A 111 11.30 9.47 -16.47
N LEU A 112 11.63 9.08 -15.27
CA LEU A 112 12.49 7.93 -15.01
C LEU A 112 11.80 6.94 -14.09
N LEU A 113 11.97 5.66 -14.40
CA LEU A 113 11.54 4.54 -13.57
C LEU A 113 12.76 3.76 -13.08
N TYR A 114 12.89 3.61 -11.78
CA TYR A 114 13.97 2.89 -11.12
C TYR A 114 13.40 1.71 -10.35
N ARG A 115 13.80 0.50 -10.75
CA ARG A 115 13.47 -0.72 -10.04
C ARG A 115 14.33 -0.85 -8.79
N ASN A 116 13.72 -1.25 -7.70
CA ASN A 116 14.38 -1.56 -6.44
C ASN A 116 14.92 -3.00 -6.49
N ASP A 117 16.23 -3.14 -6.53
CA ASP A 117 16.93 -4.43 -6.49
C ASP A 117 17.66 -4.58 -5.12
N SER A 118 17.19 -3.89 -4.07
CA SER A 118 17.80 -3.88 -2.75
C SER A 118 17.70 -5.26 -2.09
N SER A 119 18.72 -5.65 -1.36
CA SER A 119 18.72 -6.93 -0.68
C SER A 119 19.73 -6.96 0.48
N GLY A 120 19.34 -7.59 1.59
CA GLY A 120 20.23 -7.84 2.73
C GLY A 120 20.83 -6.55 3.32
N GLY A 121 20.07 -5.47 3.40
CA GLY A 121 20.52 -4.17 3.91
C GLY A 121 21.43 -3.39 2.95
N THR A 122 21.45 -3.77 1.66
CA THR A 122 22.20 -3.04 0.62
C THR A 122 21.21 -2.45 -0.36
N PHE A 123 21.12 -1.13 -0.42
CA PHE A 123 20.26 -0.41 -1.37
C PHE A 123 20.86 -0.42 -2.78
N LEU A 124 20.05 -0.82 -3.73
CA LEU A 124 20.38 -0.83 -5.16
C LEU A 124 19.14 -0.53 -6.00
N PHE A 125 19.17 0.56 -6.75
CA PHE A 125 18.13 0.92 -7.71
C PHE A 125 18.70 0.89 -9.13
N THR A 126 17.96 0.28 -10.06
CA THR A 126 18.35 0.12 -11.46
C THR A 126 17.44 0.95 -12.36
N ASP A 127 18.00 1.82 -13.19
CA ASP A 127 17.25 2.56 -14.21
C ASP A 127 16.69 1.59 -15.27
N VAL A 128 15.39 1.39 -15.26
CA VAL A 128 14.66 0.52 -16.20
C VAL A 128 13.80 1.31 -17.21
N THR A 129 13.88 2.65 -17.22
CA THR A 129 13.07 3.53 -18.06
C THR A 129 13.04 3.11 -19.54
N SER A 130 14.19 2.75 -20.08
CA SER A 130 14.30 2.33 -21.50
C SER A 130 13.74 0.94 -21.74
N GLU A 131 13.93 0.03 -20.79
CA GLU A 131 13.43 -1.35 -20.84
C GLU A 131 11.92 -1.38 -20.69
N ALA A 132 11.39 -0.53 -19.81
CA ALA A 132 9.97 -0.32 -19.61
C ALA A 132 9.25 0.38 -20.77
N GLY A 133 9.98 0.86 -21.79
CA GLY A 133 9.38 1.53 -22.96
C GLY A 133 9.03 3.02 -22.74
N MET A 134 9.39 3.61 -21.60
CA MET A 134 9.00 4.98 -21.19
C MET A 134 9.97 6.07 -21.69
N SER A 135 11.05 5.74 -22.40
CA SER A 135 12.16 6.64 -22.74
C SER A 135 11.85 7.75 -23.76
N GLY A 136 10.67 7.80 -24.35
CA GLY A 136 10.32 8.73 -25.43
C GLY A 136 9.62 10.02 -25.02
N ALA A 137 9.03 10.03 -23.85
CA ALA A 137 8.20 11.12 -23.37
C ALA A 137 9.05 12.23 -22.75
N LYS A 138 8.78 13.47 -23.12
CA LYS A 138 9.44 14.66 -22.57
C LYS A 138 8.36 15.66 -22.24
N GLY A 139 8.08 15.83 -20.98
CA GLY A 139 7.12 16.83 -20.54
C GLY A 139 7.69 17.69 -19.41
N PRO A 140 7.10 18.82 -19.13
CA PRO A 140 7.28 19.43 -17.82
C PRO A 140 6.45 18.64 -16.80
N GLY A 141 6.93 17.44 -16.45
CA GLY A 141 6.27 16.56 -15.49
C GLY A 141 6.09 17.26 -14.13
N THR A 142 4.87 17.25 -13.60
CA THR A 142 4.50 17.94 -12.37
C THR A 142 4.13 17.00 -11.26
N GLY A 143 3.22 16.08 -11.50
CA GLY A 143 2.79 15.06 -10.55
C GLY A 143 2.59 13.73 -11.23
N ALA A 144 2.63 12.66 -10.45
CA ALA A 144 2.35 11.32 -10.91
C ALA A 144 1.56 10.57 -9.83
N ALA A 145 0.73 9.63 -10.23
CA ALA A 145 0.01 8.75 -9.33
C ALA A 145 -0.25 7.39 -10.00
N TRP A 146 -0.15 6.33 -9.21
CA TRP A 146 -0.35 4.96 -9.61
C TRP A 146 -1.72 4.45 -9.21
N SER A 147 -2.29 3.55 -9.99
CA SER A 147 -3.56 2.89 -9.72
C SER A 147 -3.71 1.64 -10.56
N ASP A 148 -4.42 0.64 -10.08
CA ASP A 148 -4.92 -0.51 -10.86
C ASP A 148 -6.29 -0.11 -11.44
N PHE A 149 -6.29 0.74 -12.52
CA PHE A 149 -7.51 1.39 -13.01
C PHE A 149 -8.47 0.45 -13.74
N ASP A 150 -7.99 -0.65 -14.29
CA ASP A 150 -8.80 -1.64 -15.01
C ASP A 150 -8.96 -2.96 -14.24
N LEU A 151 -8.46 -2.98 -13.01
CA LEU A 151 -8.56 -4.07 -12.05
C LEU A 151 -7.93 -5.38 -12.56
N ASP A 152 -6.84 -5.29 -13.34
CA ASP A 152 -6.11 -6.47 -13.83
C ASP A 152 -5.03 -6.96 -12.87
N GLY A 153 -4.69 -6.16 -11.85
CA GLY A 153 -3.76 -6.45 -10.77
C GLY A 153 -2.38 -5.84 -10.94
N ASP A 154 -2.12 -5.17 -12.05
CA ASP A 154 -0.89 -4.43 -12.29
C ASP A 154 -1.11 -2.93 -12.00
N LEU A 155 -0.12 -2.23 -11.43
CA LEU A 155 -0.24 -0.80 -11.20
C LEU A 155 0.11 0.00 -12.45
N ASP A 156 -0.82 0.85 -12.88
CA ASP A 156 -0.69 1.78 -13.99
C ASP A 156 -0.30 3.18 -13.52
N LEU A 157 0.32 3.97 -14.38
CA LEU A 157 0.85 5.26 -14.00
C LEU A 157 0.25 6.42 -14.81
N TYR A 158 -0.39 7.36 -14.14
CA TYR A 158 -0.76 8.63 -14.75
C TYR A 158 0.25 9.73 -14.41
N VAL A 159 0.74 10.45 -15.43
CA VAL A 159 1.70 11.56 -15.31
C VAL A 159 1.07 12.84 -15.80
N ALA A 160 0.98 13.82 -14.90
CA ALA A 160 0.53 15.17 -15.21
C ALA A 160 1.67 16.00 -15.81
N ASN A 161 1.38 16.67 -16.92
CA ASN A 161 2.29 17.59 -17.57
C ASN A 161 1.74 19.01 -17.54
N ARG A 162 2.56 19.96 -17.07
CA ARG A 162 2.21 21.38 -17.09
C ARG A 162 2.56 22.00 -18.43
N THR A 163 1.64 21.93 -19.37
CA THR A 163 1.82 22.61 -20.66
C THR A 163 1.65 24.12 -20.49
N GLY A 164 2.65 24.87 -20.90
CA GLY A 164 2.67 26.32 -20.80
C GLY A 164 2.59 27.01 -22.16
N SER A 165 2.81 28.34 -22.19
CA SER A 165 2.77 29.19 -23.37
C SER A 165 3.93 28.99 -24.38
N GLU A 166 4.79 28.01 -24.18
CA GLU A 166 5.97 27.76 -25.00
C GLU A 166 5.80 26.60 -25.96
N SER A 167 6.57 26.54 -27.02
CA SER A 167 6.35 25.77 -28.24
C SER A 167 6.51 24.24 -28.14
N ASN A 168 6.62 23.67 -26.95
CA ASN A 168 6.74 22.23 -26.74
C ASN A 168 5.59 21.72 -25.84
N TRP A 169 4.44 21.53 -26.43
CA TRP A 169 3.26 20.97 -25.77
C TRP A 169 3.43 19.46 -25.65
N THR A 170 3.55 18.95 -24.44
CA THR A 170 3.47 17.52 -24.16
C THR A 170 2.16 17.26 -23.41
N PRO A 171 1.27 16.42 -23.93
CA PRO A 171 0.06 16.06 -23.23
C PRO A 171 0.37 15.30 -21.93
N ASN A 172 -0.62 15.17 -21.06
CA ASN A 172 -0.55 14.21 -19.99
C ASN A 172 -0.36 12.80 -20.54
N GLN A 173 0.23 11.91 -19.77
CA GLN A 173 0.52 10.55 -20.17
C GLN A 173 -0.19 9.57 -19.24
N PHE A 174 -0.67 8.49 -19.80
CA PHE A 174 -1.27 7.40 -19.06
C PHE A 174 -0.64 6.09 -19.51
N TRP A 175 0.22 5.55 -18.68
CA TRP A 175 1.04 4.38 -18.94
C TRP A 175 0.33 3.13 -18.42
N LEU A 176 -0.21 2.33 -19.34
CA LEU A 176 -0.74 0.99 -19.06
C LEU A 176 0.43 0.04 -18.82
N ASN A 177 0.46 -0.60 -17.68
CA ASN A 177 1.36 -1.70 -17.35
C ASN A 177 0.86 -3.00 -18.02
N HIS A 178 1.78 -3.81 -18.54
CA HIS A 178 1.46 -5.10 -19.17
C HIS A 178 1.78 -6.29 -18.26
N GLY A 179 2.17 -6.02 -17.03
CA GLY A 179 2.55 -7.03 -16.06
C GLY A 179 3.86 -7.77 -16.38
N ASP A 180 4.58 -7.35 -17.40
CA ASP A 180 5.89 -7.91 -17.76
C ASP A 180 7.03 -6.90 -17.62
N GLY A 181 6.77 -5.80 -16.91
CA GLY A 181 7.70 -4.69 -16.69
C GLY A 181 7.73 -3.69 -17.84
N THR A 182 6.82 -3.80 -18.83
CA THR A 182 6.73 -2.86 -19.96
C THR A 182 5.43 -2.07 -19.95
N PHE A 183 5.46 -0.84 -20.48
CA PHE A 183 4.35 0.10 -20.48
C PHE A 183 4.00 0.59 -21.88
N THR A 184 2.74 0.98 -22.08
CA THR A 184 2.26 1.66 -23.29
C THR A 184 1.47 2.91 -22.89
N ASP A 185 1.77 4.06 -23.50
CA ASP A 185 0.97 5.28 -23.29
C ASP A 185 -0.38 5.16 -24.00
N ILE A 186 -1.45 5.13 -23.20
CA ILE A 186 -2.85 4.98 -23.65
C ILE A 186 -3.68 6.26 -23.46
N ALA A 187 -3.09 7.38 -23.00
CA ALA A 187 -3.82 8.61 -22.68
C ALA A 187 -4.74 9.07 -23.81
N ALA A 188 -4.23 9.11 -25.05
CA ALA A 188 -5.01 9.51 -26.22
C ALA A 188 -6.17 8.56 -26.55
N GLN A 189 -6.08 7.29 -26.19
CA GLN A 189 -7.13 6.29 -26.43
C GLN A 189 -8.33 6.50 -25.50
N HIS A 190 -8.06 7.01 -24.29
CA HIS A 190 -9.06 7.25 -23.25
C HIS A 190 -9.50 8.71 -23.16
N GLY A 191 -8.95 9.63 -24.00
CA GLY A 191 -9.25 11.05 -23.96
C GLY A 191 -8.68 11.76 -22.72
N LEU A 192 -7.62 11.21 -22.15
CA LEU A 192 -6.91 11.69 -20.96
C LEU A 192 -5.59 12.42 -21.32
N ASP A 193 -5.33 12.65 -22.61
CA ASP A 193 -4.14 13.29 -23.17
C ASP A 193 -4.29 14.82 -23.29
N ASP A 194 -4.92 15.45 -22.34
CA ASP A 194 -5.16 16.88 -22.44
C ASP A 194 -3.88 17.74 -22.44
N LEU A 195 -4.05 18.95 -22.93
CA LEU A 195 -2.98 19.94 -23.07
C LEU A 195 -3.14 21.13 -22.10
N PHE A 196 -3.83 20.91 -20.99
CA PHE A 196 -3.92 21.91 -19.93
C PHE A 196 -2.67 21.88 -19.05
N ALA A 197 -2.54 22.88 -18.18
CA ALA A 197 -1.45 22.91 -17.21
C ALA A 197 -1.81 22.04 -16.01
N THR A 198 -1.80 20.72 -16.19
CA THR A 198 -2.14 19.78 -15.12
C THR A 198 -1.03 19.76 -14.08
N MET A 199 -1.37 19.73 -12.80
CA MET A 199 -0.43 19.82 -11.69
C MET A 199 -0.34 18.55 -10.88
N GLN A 200 -1.48 17.97 -10.48
CA GLN A 200 -1.52 16.74 -9.71
C GLN A 200 -2.65 15.84 -10.20
N PRO A 201 -2.39 14.56 -10.51
CA PRO A 201 -3.41 13.51 -10.62
C PRO A 201 -3.70 12.95 -9.22
N VAL A 202 -4.96 12.58 -8.98
CA VAL A 202 -5.40 11.86 -7.78
C VAL A 202 -6.34 10.76 -8.22
N TRP A 203 -6.01 9.53 -7.86
CA TRP A 203 -6.88 8.38 -8.02
C TRP A 203 -7.63 8.12 -6.72
N PHE A 204 -8.94 7.91 -6.82
CA PHE A 204 -9.81 7.52 -5.70
C PHE A 204 -11.18 7.10 -6.20
N ASP A 205 -11.88 6.28 -5.45
CA ASP A 205 -13.24 5.81 -5.77
C ASP A 205 -14.26 6.81 -5.21
N TYR A 206 -14.63 7.85 -6.01
CA TYR A 206 -15.42 8.99 -5.52
C TYR A 206 -16.90 8.65 -5.28
N ASP A 207 -17.44 7.61 -5.94
CA ASP A 207 -18.86 7.21 -5.82
C ASP A 207 -19.05 5.81 -5.22
N LEU A 208 -17.93 5.21 -4.74
CA LEU A 208 -17.85 3.92 -4.07
C LEU A 208 -18.38 2.75 -4.91
N ASP A 209 -18.21 2.80 -6.24
CA ASP A 209 -18.63 1.72 -7.13
C ASP A 209 -17.60 0.61 -7.31
N GLY A 210 -16.35 0.84 -6.94
CA GLY A 210 -15.26 -0.12 -6.91
C GLY A 210 -14.16 0.11 -7.91
N ASP A 211 -14.35 1.06 -8.79
CA ASP A 211 -13.38 1.44 -9.82
C ASP A 211 -12.66 2.72 -9.40
N PRO A 212 -11.33 2.80 -9.46
CA PRO A 212 -10.64 4.05 -9.13
C PRO A 212 -10.87 5.11 -10.21
N ASP A 213 -11.35 6.29 -9.79
CA ASP A 213 -11.61 7.45 -10.63
C ASP A 213 -10.43 8.42 -10.65
N LEU A 214 -10.37 9.30 -11.65
CA LEU A 214 -9.25 10.21 -11.82
C LEU A 214 -9.66 11.68 -11.65
N TYR A 215 -9.10 12.35 -10.64
CA TYR A 215 -9.21 13.79 -10.48
C TYR A 215 -7.92 14.49 -10.90
N LEU A 216 -8.03 15.55 -11.70
CA LEU A 216 -6.90 16.34 -12.20
C LEU A 216 -6.98 17.79 -11.73
N SER A 217 -6.00 18.25 -10.94
CA SER A 217 -5.86 19.68 -10.66
C SER A 217 -5.22 20.40 -11.84
N THR A 218 -5.68 21.61 -12.15
CA THR A 218 -5.26 22.36 -13.34
C THR A 218 -4.89 23.79 -13.00
N ASP A 219 -3.63 24.19 -13.25
CA ASP A 219 -3.15 25.58 -13.16
C ASP A 219 -3.72 26.41 -14.30
N LYS A 220 -3.84 27.72 -14.11
CA LYS A 220 -4.37 28.70 -15.10
C LYS A 220 -5.87 28.58 -15.40
N GLY A 221 -6.64 27.85 -14.59
CA GLY A 221 -8.09 27.74 -14.73
C GLY A 221 -8.80 29.10 -14.75
N GLY A 222 -8.38 30.02 -13.90
CA GLY A 222 -8.91 31.38 -13.85
C GLY A 222 -8.64 32.23 -15.11
N SER A 223 -7.62 31.92 -15.89
CA SER A 223 -7.20 32.72 -17.06
C SER A 223 -7.50 32.07 -18.41
N ASN A 224 -7.47 30.74 -18.51
CA ASN A 224 -7.58 30.01 -19.77
C ASN A 224 -8.93 29.31 -19.94
N GLY A 225 -9.84 29.38 -18.95
CA GLY A 225 -11.13 28.71 -18.96
C GLY A 225 -11.04 27.20 -18.78
N SER A 226 -9.89 26.68 -18.33
CA SER A 226 -9.74 25.32 -17.83
C SER A 226 -10.24 25.27 -16.37
N SER A 227 -10.67 24.13 -15.92
CA SER A 227 -11.03 23.84 -14.52
C SER A 227 -10.39 22.53 -14.10
N ASN A 228 -10.40 22.24 -12.82
CA ASN A 228 -10.12 20.87 -12.37
C ASN A 228 -11.13 19.90 -12.99
N ARG A 229 -10.72 18.66 -13.19
CA ARG A 229 -11.55 17.66 -13.87
C ARG A 229 -11.63 16.38 -13.10
N LEU A 230 -12.85 15.83 -13.05
CA LEU A 230 -13.15 14.50 -12.56
C LEU A 230 -13.56 13.61 -13.72
N PHE A 231 -12.88 12.50 -13.86
CA PHE A 231 -13.19 11.45 -14.81
C PHE A 231 -13.65 10.23 -14.05
N ARG A 232 -14.95 9.90 -14.18
CA ARG A 232 -15.46 8.64 -13.67
C ARG A 232 -14.96 7.51 -14.55
N ASN A 233 -14.45 6.48 -13.92
CA ASN A 233 -14.03 5.24 -14.54
C ASN A 233 -15.15 4.20 -14.41
N ASP A 234 -15.50 3.55 -15.48
CA ASP A 234 -16.41 2.41 -15.49
C ASP A 234 -15.62 1.22 -16.11
N LEU A 235 -14.80 0.52 -15.33
CA LEU A 235 -13.93 -0.59 -15.76
C LEU A 235 -13.07 -0.22 -17.00
N GLY A 236 -12.27 0.83 -16.87
CA GLY A 236 -11.38 1.33 -17.94
C GLY A 236 -12.07 2.22 -18.97
N GLN A 237 -13.35 2.57 -18.80
CA GLN A 237 -14.08 3.50 -19.66
C GLN A 237 -14.30 4.84 -18.95
N PHE A 238 -13.50 5.83 -19.30
CA PHE A 238 -13.55 7.14 -18.65
C PHE A 238 -14.64 8.05 -19.21
N THR A 239 -15.38 8.69 -18.30
CA THR A 239 -16.39 9.72 -18.62
C THR A 239 -16.08 10.96 -17.81
N GLU A 240 -15.87 12.11 -18.46
CA GLU A 240 -15.72 13.37 -17.74
C GLU A 240 -17.04 13.80 -17.10
N VAL A 241 -17.04 13.88 -15.76
CA VAL A 241 -18.22 14.23 -14.94
C VAL A 241 -18.01 15.50 -14.12
N SER A 242 -17.02 16.33 -14.46
CA SER A 242 -16.59 17.51 -13.69
C SER A 242 -17.71 18.50 -13.39
N ASP A 243 -18.57 18.80 -14.39
CA ASP A 243 -19.71 19.72 -14.25
C ASP A 243 -20.87 19.07 -13.49
N GLU A 244 -21.12 17.80 -13.74
CA GLU A 244 -22.23 17.05 -13.13
C GLU A 244 -21.95 16.82 -11.64
N SER A 245 -20.73 16.44 -11.30
CA SER A 245 -20.28 16.24 -9.94
C SER A 245 -20.03 17.56 -9.18
N ARG A 246 -19.94 18.71 -9.86
CA ARG A 246 -19.54 20.02 -9.30
C ARG A 246 -18.12 20.05 -8.74
N ALA A 247 -17.27 19.14 -9.19
CA ALA A 247 -15.84 19.10 -8.81
C ALA A 247 -14.97 20.05 -9.66
N ASN A 248 -15.57 20.80 -10.60
CA ASN A 248 -14.92 21.64 -11.61
C ASN A 248 -14.51 23.02 -11.09
N VAL A 249 -13.70 23.10 -10.04
CA VAL A 249 -13.19 24.41 -9.58
C VAL A 249 -12.32 25.06 -10.66
N ALA A 250 -12.60 26.34 -10.94
CA ALA A 250 -11.99 27.09 -12.02
C ALA A 250 -11.06 28.20 -11.47
N PHE A 251 -9.89 27.81 -10.98
CA PHE A 251 -8.83 28.69 -10.47
C PHE A 251 -7.45 28.12 -10.80
N ASP A 252 -6.38 28.75 -10.34
CA ASP A 252 -5.03 28.24 -10.58
C ASP A 252 -4.71 27.17 -9.53
N SER A 253 -5.22 25.93 -9.76
CA SER A 253 -5.14 24.82 -8.82
C SER A 253 -3.76 24.17 -8.84
N MET A 254 -3.24 23.84 -7.66
CA MET A 254 -1.93 23.21 -7.49
C MET A 254 -2.07 21.79 -6.91
N GLY A 255 -1.98 21.65 -5.61
CA GLY A 255 -2.14 20.39 -4.91
C GLY A 255 -3.60 20.07 -4.57
N VAL A 256 -3.84 18.80 -4.30
CA VAL A 256 -5.12 18.26 -3.84
C VAL A 256 -4.86 17.39 -2.62
N GLY A 257 -5.54 17.68 -1.51
CA GLY A 257 -5.68 16.79 -0.37
C GLY A 257 -6.94 15.94 -0.52
N LEU A 258 -6.86 14.69 -0.09
CA LEU A 258 -7.94 13.70 -0.10
C LEU A 258 -8.15 13.19 1.32
N GLY A 259 -9.39 13.16 1.85
CA GLY A 259 -9.74 12.67 3.18
C GLY A 259 -11.24 12.79 3.45
N ASP A 260 -11.74 12.14 4.48
CA ASP A 260 -13.17 12.14 4.89
C ASP A 260 -13.35 13.10 6.08
N LEU A 261 -13.46 14.41 5.81
CA LEU A 261 -13.44 15.45 6.83
C LEU A 261 -14.66 15.46 7.74
N ASP A 262 -15.83 15.11 7.23
CA ASP A 262 -17.08 15.13 8.00
C ASP A 262 -17.53 13.75 8.49
N SER A 263 -16.67 12.73 8.30
CA SER A 263 -16.91 11.34 8.70
C SER A 263 -18.23 10.79 8.13
N ASN A 264 -18.53 11.12 6.86
CA ASN A 264 -19.73 10.65 6.17
C ASN A 264 -19.50 9.38 5.35
N GLY A 265 -18.26 8.86 5.32
CA GLY A 265 -17.84 7.67 4.60
C GLY A 265 -17.57 7.89 3.11
N TYR A 266 -17.36 9.14 2.69
CA TYR A 266 -16.96 9.52 1.33
C TYR A 266 -15.77 10.46 1.38
N LEU A 267 -14.84 10.30 0.43
CA LEU A 267 -13.64 11.13 0.40
C LEU A 267 -13.91 12.52 -0.17
N ASP A 268 -13.44 13.53 0.55
CA ASP A 268 -13.52 14.94 0.23
C ASP A 268 -12.25 15.44 -0.46
N LEU A 269 -12.33 16.56 -1.16
CA LEU A 269 -11.23 17.17 -1.87
C LEU A 269 -10.90 18.57 -1.31
N TYR A 270 -9.64 18.78 -0.95
CA TYR A 270 -9.13 20.11 -0.68
C TYR A 270 -8.19 20.57 -1.79
N CYS A 271 -8.63 21.55 -2.58
CA CYS A 271 -7.87 22.07 -3.72
C CYS A 271 -7.14 23.35 -3.33
N THR A 272 -5.81 23.35 -3.39
CA THR A 272 -5.00 24.53 -3.13
C THR A 272 -4.94 25.45 -4.36
N ASN A 273 -4.68 26.75 -4.12
CA ASN A 273 -4.75 27.80 -5.13
C ASN A 273 -3.73 28.92 -4.84
N ILE A 274 -3.54 29.81 -5.79
CA ILE A 274 -2.89 31.10 -5.59
C ILE A 274 -3.76 31.99 -4.67
N PRO A 275 -3.30 33.21 -4.29
CA PRO A 275 -4.00 34.09 -3.31
C PRO A 275 -5.43 34.52 -3.68
N ALA A 276 -6.20 33.69 -4.35
CA ALA A 276 -7.63 33.86 -4.61
C ALA A 276 -8.51 33.05 -3.66
N GLY A 277 -7.90 32.14 -2.90
CA GLY A 277 -8.52 31.24 -1.93
C GLY A 277 -8.54 29.78 -2.40
N ASN A 278 -8.25 28.87 -1.48
CA ASN A 278 -8.38 27.42 -1.68
C ASN A 278 -9.85 26.99 -1.67
N ALA A 279 -10.16 25.78 -2.07
CA ALA A 279 -11.52 25.22 -2.02
C ALA A 279 -11.57 23.91 -1.23
N MET A 280 -12.58 23.79 -0.35
CA MET A 280 -12.98 22.57 0.33
C MET A 280 -14.25 22.05 -0.35
N LEU A 281 -14.16 20.89 -0.98
CA LEU A 281 -15.25 20.23 -1.69
C LEU A 281 -15.64 18.98 -0.93
N MET A 282 -16.78 19.03 -0.23
CA MET A 282 -17.31 17.89 0.52
C MET A 282 -18.13 16.99 -0.42
N ASN A 283 -17.87 15.71 -0.37
CA ASN A 283 -18.60 14.70 -1.12
C ASN A 283 -19.94 14.41 -0.43
N GLU A 284 -21.05 14.64 -1.11
CA GLU A 284 -22.40 14.46 -0.55
C GLU A 284 -22.88 12.99 -0.62
N GLY A 285 -22.08 12.06 -1.17
CA GLY A 285 -22.42 10.64 -1.32
C GLY A 285 -23.49 10.35 -2.38
N ASP A 286 -23.85 11.35 -3.17
CA ASP A 286 -24.83 11.22 -4.28
C ASP A 286 -24.18 11.43 -5.67
N GLY A 287 -22.84 11.35 -5.73
CA GLY A 287 -22.01 11.61 -6.90
C GLY A 287 -21.73 13.10 -7.12
N THR A 288 -22.07 13.97 -6.16
CA THR A 288 -21.81 15.42 -6.26
C THR A 288 -21.02 15.95 -5.06
N PHE A 289 -20.27 17.02 -5.31
CA PHE A 289 -19.54 17.74 -4.30
C PHE A 289 -20.21 19.09 -3.96
N LYS A 290 -20.06 19.51 -2.72
CA LYS A 290 -20.51 20.80 -2.22
C LYS A 290 -19.32 21.62 -1.76
N ASP A 291 -19.22 22.85 -2.27
CA ASP A 291 -18.21 23.82 -1.80
C ASP A 291 -18.57 24.30 -0.38
N MET A 292 -17.76 23.85 0.58
CA MET A 292 -17.87 24.18 2.01
C MET A 292 -16.77 25.12 2.50
N THR A 293 -16.02 25.73 1.59
CA THR A 293 -14.87 26.59 1.91
C THR A 293 -15.20 27.71 2.91
N GLN A 294 -16.40 28.30 2.81
CA GLN A 294 -16.81 29.39 3.70
C GLN A 294 -17.23 28.88 5.08
N GLU A 295 -17.92 27.75 5.12
CA GLU A 295 -18.40 27.11 6.35
C GLU A 295 -17.24 26.54 7.18
N THR A 296 -16.22 26.00 6.51
CA THR A 296 -15.03 25.46 7.16
C THR A 296 -13.97 26.52 7.47
N GLU A 297 -14.08 27.74 6.91
CA GLU A 297 -13.10 28.83 6.98
C GLU A 297 -11.68 28.43 6.51
N THR A 298 -11.57 27.42 5.60
CA THR A 298 -10.30 26.91 5.08
C THR A 298 -9.81 27.63 3.83
N GLY A 299 -10.51 28.63 3.34
CA GLY A 299 -10.17 29.43 2.15
C GLY A 299 -8.95 30.32 2.34
N SER A 300 -7.77 29.74 2.56
CA SER A 300 -6.51 30.48 2.71
C SER A 300 -6.26 31.41 1.51
N PHE A 301 -5.79 32.63 1.79
CA PHE A 301 -5.41 33.62 0.77
C PHE A 301 -3.89 33.66 0.54
N ALA A 302 -3.16 32.65 0.95
CA ALA A 302 -1.77 32.41 0.58
C ALA A 302 -1.69 31.59 -0.72
N THR A 303 -0.51 31.53 -1.32
CA THR A 303 -0.26 30.57 -2.42
C THR A 303 -0.08 29.18 -1.84
N GLY A 304 -1.13 28.35 -1.91
CA GLY A 304 -1.15 26.98 -1.42
C GLY A 304 -0.57 26.00 -2.44
N TRP A 305 0.05 24.92 -1.94
CA TRP A 305 0.66 23.86 -2.72
C TRP A 305 0.21 22.49 -2.19
N GLY A 306 1.10 21.68 -1.64
CA GLY A 306 0.73 20.39 -1.07
C GLY A 306 -0.28 20.55 0.07
N ALA A 307 -1.21 19.61 0.16
CA ALA A 307 -2.18 19.49 1.24
C ALA A 307 -2.43 18.01 1.53
N HIS A 308 -2.65 17.67 2.79
CA HIS A 308 -2.94 16.30 3.19
C HIS A 308 -3.82 16.28 4.43
N PHE A 309 -4.74 15.30 4.47
CA PHE A 309 -5.56 15.00 5.63
C PHE A 309 -4.92 13.87 6.44
N PHE A 310 -4.91 13.99 7.75
CA PHE A 310 -4.44 12.97 8.68
C PHE A 310 -4.81 13.36 10.11
N ASP A 311 -5.03 12.40 10.97
CA ASP A 311 -5.29 12.60 12.40
C ASP A 311 -3.97 12.85 13.13
N PHE A 312 -3.64 14.15 13.42
CA PHE A 312 -2.35 14.48 14.03
C PHE A 312 -2.32 14.25 15.54
N ASP A 313 -3.47 14.26 16.21
CA ASP A 313 -3.53 14.18 17.67
C ASP A 313 -4.27 12.93 18.18
N ASN A 314 -4.53 11.98 17.27
CA ASN A 314 -5.15 10.68 17.54
C ASN A 314 -6.55 10.76 18.18
N ASP A 315 -7.36 11.76 17.78
CA ASP A 315 -8.71 11.94 18.34
C ASP A 315 -9.83 11.34 17.48
N ALA A 316 -9.45 10.57 16.46
CA ALA A 316 -10.29 9.81 15.56
C ALA A 316 -11.01 10.65 14.50
N ASP A 317 -10.53 11.85 14.22
CA ASP A 317 -10.94 12.63 13.03
C ASP A 317 -9.74 13.19 12.27
N ASP A 318 -9.88 13.32 10.97
CA ASP A 318 -8.80 13.81 10.12
C ASP A 318 -8.69 15.32 10.17
N ASP A 319 -7.47 15.82 10.39
CA ASP A 319 -7.07 17.20 10.31
C ASP A 319 -6.49 17.54 8.94
N LEU A 320 -6.33 18.81 8.62
CA LEU A 320 -5.81 19.23 7.34
C LEU A 320 -4.54 20.07 7.48
N TYR A 321 -3.41 19.59 6.97
CA TYR A 321 -2.19 20.38 6.83
C TYR A 321 -2.03 20.92 5.40
N VAL A 322 -1.64 22.21 5.28
CA VAL A 322 -1.50 22.91 4.00
C VAL A 322 -0.15 23.61 3.91
N CYS A 323 0.64 23.24 2.92
CA CYS A 323 1.88 23.93 2.55
C CYS A 323 1.58 25.24 1.82
N ASN A 324 2.19 26.33 2.26
CA ASN A 324 2.06 27.65 1.64
C ASN A 324 3.42 28.26 1.33
N MET A 325 3.47 29.14 0.31
CA MET A 325 4.62 29.98 0.07
C MET A 325 4.79 31.05 1.15
N SER A 326 5.88 31.78 1.08
CA SER A 326 6.24 32.85 2.03
C SER A 326 5.28 34.06 2.05
N ASP A 327 4.30 34.15 1.15
CA ASP A 327 3.19 35.08 1.20
C ASP A 327 2.12 34.72 2.25
N GLY A 328 2.22 33.50 2.81
CA GLY A 328 1.50 32.98 3.96
C GLY A 328 2.35 31.97 4.74
N LEU A 329 1.83 31.46 5.83
CA LEU A 329 2.47 30.41 6.60
C LEU A 329 1.71 29.11 6.38
N ASN A 330 2.36 27.96 6.58
CA ASN A 330 1.68 26.69 6.57
C ASN A 330 0.53 26.67 7.58
N ARG A 331 -0.51 25.94 7.28
CA ARG A 331 -1.71 25.81 8.11
C ARG A 331 -1.84 24.38 8.62
N LEU A 332 -2.36 24.26 9.84
CA LEU A 332 -2.89 23.02 10.40
C LEU A 332 -4.29 23.34 10.89
N TYR A 333 -5.27 22.93 10.12
CA TYR A 333 -6.68 23.09 10.46
C TYR A 333 -7.12 21.87 11.23
N VAL A 334 -7.38 22.09 12.53
CA VAL A 334 -7.84 21.05 13.43
C VAL A 334 -9.33 20.86 13.26
N ASN A 335 -9.73 19.61 13.12
CA ASN A 335 -11.08 19.14 13.07
C ASN A 335 -11.51 18.69 14.47
N ASP A 336 -12.59 19.19 15.00
CA ASP A 336 -13.26 18.74 16.22
C ASP A 336 -14.69 18.29 15.86
N ARG A 337 -14.91 17.85 14.60
CA ARG A 337 -16.24 17.56 13.99
C ARG A 337 -17.22 18.72 14.07
N GLU A 338 -16.72 19.93 14.25
CA GLU A 338 -17.50 21.17 14.25
C GLU A 338 -16.88 22.19 13.27
N PHE A 339 -17.70 22.91 12.52
CA PHE A 339 -17.25 23.98 11.64
C PHE A 339 -17.50 25.35 12.28
N PRO A 340 -16.63 26.35 12.09
CA PRO A 340 -15.41 26.30 11.25
C PRO A 340 -14.24 25.57 11.90
N LEU A 341 -13.30 25.07 11.08
CA LEU A 341 -12.07 24.48 11.56
C LEU A 341 -11.14 25.54 12.18
N THR A 342 -10.26 25.12 13.07
CA THR A 342 -9.34 26.04 13.76
C THR A 342 -7.91 25.88 13.25
N ASP A 343 -7.30 26.96 12.74
CA ASP A 343 -5.86 26.96 12.39
C ASP A 343 -4.98 26.95 13.63
N MET A 344 -4.40 25.81 13.94
CA MET A 344 -3.53 25.57 15.09
C MET A 344 -2.03 25.58 14.75
N ALA A 345 -1.62 25.72 13.48
CA ALA A 345 -0.22 25.74 13.09
C ALA A 345 0.66 26.72 13.92
N PRO A 346 0.17 27.93 14.30
CA PRO A 346 0.94 28.85 15.14
C PRO A 346 1.27 28.31 16.53
N TYR A 347 0.50 27.37 17.01
CA TYR A 347 0.60 26.81 18.36
C TYR A 347 1.25 25.42 18.37
N CYS A 348 1.15 24.70 17.24
CA CYS A 348 1.68 23.35 17.09
C CYS A 348 3.15 23.28 16.65
N GLY A 349 3.76 24.41 16.27
CA GLY A 349 5.17 24.42 15.90
C GLY A 349 5.46 24.07 14.43
N VAL A 350 4.42 23.85 13.61
CA VAL A 350 4.54 23.40 12.21
C VAL A 350 4.50 24.53 11.17
N GLN A 351 4.53 25.78 11.59
CA GLN A 351 4.62 26.92 10.66
C GLN A 351 6.00 26.99 10.02
N CYS A 352 6.06 27.07 8.69
CA CYS A 352 7.26 27.40 7.94
C CYS A 352 7.26 28.87 7.52
N LEU A 353 8.45 29.51 7.55
CA LEU A 353 8.65 30.88 7.08
C LEU A 353 9.08 30.95 5.61
N GLY A 354 9.51 29.81 5.06
CA GLY A 354 9.97 29.64 3.68
C GLY A 354 8.84 29.30 2.72
N ASP A 355 9.21 29.09 1.46
CA ASP A 355 8.29 28.63 0.43
C ASP A 355 8.13 27.10 0.54
N SER A 356 7.06 26.63 1.17
CA SER A 356 6.73 25.21 1.31
C SER A 356 5.91 24.76 0.11
N TYR A 357 6.32 23.66 -0.54
CA TYR A 357 5.64 23.14 -1.73
C TYR A 357 5.05 21.76 -1.54
N CYS A 358 5.80 20.86 -0.95
CA CYS A 358 5.45 19.46 -0.87
C CYS A 358 5.58 18.98 0.57
N MET A 359 4.87 17.93 0.87
CA MET A 359 4.94 17.25 2.16
C MET A 359 4.75 15.74 1.98
N ALA A 360 5.17 15.01 2.99
CA ALA A 360 4.79 13.61 3.20
C ALA A 360 4.52 13.39 4.70
N VAL A 361 3.66 12.47 5.02
CA VAL A 361 3.24 12.12 6.37
C VAL A 361 3.50 10.63 6.61
N GLY A 362 3.96 10.28 7.80
CA GLY A 362 4.20 8.92 8.26
C GLY A 362 4.74 8.90 9.68
N ASP A 363 4.55 7.80 10.38
CA ASP A 363 5.10 7.58 11.72
C ASP A 363 6.56 7.12 11.59
N VAL A 364 7.51 8.07 11.66
CA VAL A 364 8.92 7.78 11.37
C VAL A 364 9.68 7.21 12.56
N ASP A 365 9.20 7.35 13.78
CA ASP A 365 9.85 6.78 14.96
C ASP A 365 9.02 5.70 15.66
N LEU A 366 7.95 5.26 14.98
CA LEU A 366 7.10 4.13 15.34
C LEU A 366 6.47 4.26 16.74
N ASP A 367 6.22 5.49 17.17
CA ASP A 367 5.64 5.77 18.50
C ASP A 367 4.10 5.88 18.46
N GLY A 368 3.51 5.83 17.25
CA GLY A 368 2.08 5.75 17.02
C GLY A 368 1.41 7.07 16.76
N ASP A 369 2.17 8.12 16.50
CA ASP A 369 1.61 9.36 15.94
C ASP A 369 2.26 9.70 14.58
N LEU A 370 1.64 10.59 13.84
CA LEU A 370 2.07 10.90 12.48
C LEU A 370 2.96 12.15 12.45
N ASP A 371 4.13 11.99 11.85
CA ASP A 371 5.13 13.03 11.63
C ASP A 371 4.99 13.67 10.25
N ILE A 372 5.56 14.87 10.08
CA ILE A 372 5.45 15.63 8.84
C ILE A 372 6.84 15.95 8.28
N VAL A 373 7.09 15.53 7.04
CA VAL A 373 8.22 16.01 6.25
C VAL A 373 7.76 17.13 5.33
N VAL A 374 8.40 18.30 5.36
CA VAL A 374 8.06 19.44 4.50
C VAL A 374 9.28 19.87 3.69
N GLN A 375 9.08 19.98 2.38
CA GLN A 375 10.12 20.45 1.47
C GLN A 375 9.94 21.93 1.14
N ASN A 376 10.90 22.73 1.58
CA ASN A 376 10.96 24.17 1.36
C ASN A 376 11.96 24.52 0.25
N HIS A 377 11.60 25.44 -0.62
CA HIS A 377 12.50 25.94 -1.66
C HIS A 377 13.61 26.83 -1.07
N LEU A 378 14.85 26.62 -1.52
CA LEU A 378 16.07 27.32 -1.07
C LEU A 378 16.37 27.18 0.43
N GLU A 379 15.83 26.14 1.06
CA GLU A 379 16.03 25.83 2.47
C GLU A 379 16.39 24.36 2.68
N LEU A 380 16.78 24.01 3.89
CA LEU A 380 16.86 22.63 4.34
C LEU A 380 15.43 22.07 4.47
N ILE A 381 15.29 20.80 4.13
CA ILE A 381 14.06 20.05 4.41
C ILE A 381 13.73 20.11 5.90
N LYS A 382 12.47 20.08 6.24
CA LYS A 382 11.97 20.04 7.61
C LYS A 382 11.42 18.67 7.92
N LEU A 383 11.71 18.17 9.10
CA LEU A 383 11.11 17.00 9.69
C LEU A 383 10.51 17.44 11.04
N PHE A 384 9.20 17.45 11.12
CA PHE A 384 8.45 17.79 12.31
C PHE A 384 8.02 16.51 13.00
N ILE A 385 8.65 16.23 14.14
CA ILE A 385 8.29 15.09 14.99
C ILE A 385 7.12 15.49 15.85
N ASN A 386 6.08 14.70 15.81
CA ASN A 386 4.89 14.83 16.63
C ASN A 386 5.16 14.37 18.06
N THR A 387 4.39 14.79 19.01
CA THR A 387 4.39 14.34 20.41
C THR A 387 3.01 14.53 21.05
N GLU A 388 2.00 14.79 20.26
CA GLU A 388 0.63 14.98 20.75
C GLU A 388 -0.16 13.69 20.64
N GLY A 389 -0.05 12.99 19.50
CA GLY A 389 -0.79 11.78 19.22
C GLY A 389 -0.43 10.64 20.17
N GLU A 390 0.84 10.52 20.60
CA GLU A 390 1.28 9.51 21.60
C GLU A 390 0.53 9.56 22.94
N LYS A 391 -0.25 10.61 23.19
CA LYS A 391 -1.06 10.76 24.40
C LYS A 391 -2.41 10.07 24.35
N ARG A 392 -2.82 9.62 23.17
CA ARG A 392 -4.09 8.94 22.90
C ARG A 392 -3.82 7.58 22.26
N ASN A 393 -4.83 6.75 22.15
CA ASN A 393 -4.71 5.46 21.51
C ASN A 393 -4.84 5.58 19.98
N TRP A 394 -4.23 4.64 19.28
CA TRP A 394 -4.19 4.56 17.82
C TRP A 394 -4.21 3.11 17.35
N VAL A 395 -4.40 2.89 16.07
CA VAL A 395 -4.19 1.59 15.41
C VAL A 395 -3.67 1.82 13.99
N LYS A 396 -2.77 0.97 13.55
CA LYS A 396 -2.23 1.02 12.17
C LYS A 396 -2.51 -0.28 11.42
N PHE A 397 -2.69 -0.16 10.11
CA PHE A 397 -2.98 -1.29 9.24
C PHE A 397 -2.01 -1.33 8.06
N LYS A 398 -1.27 -2.45 7.96
CA LYS A 398 -0.51 -2.85 6.78
C LYS A 398 -1.39 -3.76 5.94
N VAL A 399 -1.98 -3.23 4.87
CA VAL A 399 -2.90 -4.00 4.02
C VAL A 399 -2.11 -4.69 2.92
N ARG A 400 -2.33 -5.99 2.76
CA ARG A 400 -1.74 -6.77 1.66
C ARG A 400 -2.78 -6.95 0.56
N GLY A 401 -2.34 -6.82 -0.68
CA GLY A 401 -3.14 -7.09 -1.85
C GLY A 401 -2.79 -8.45 -2.47
N VAL A 402 -3.51 -8.78 -3.53
CA VAL A 402 -3.27 -10.00 -4.32
C VAL A 402 -2.52 -9.67 -5.62
N ASP A 403 -2.03 -10.71 -6.28
CA ASP A 403 -1.33 -10.64 -7.55
C ASP A 403 -0.12 -9.68 -7.46
N LYS A 404 -0.04 -8.66 -8.31
CA LYS A 404 1.07 -7.72 -8.32
C LYS A 404 0.79 -6.42 -7.56
N ASN A 405 -0.45 -6.14 -7.20
CA ASN A 405 -0.78 -5.02 -6.33
C ASN A 405 -0.58 -5.43 -4.85
N LYS A 406 0.68 -5.71 -4.47
CA LYS A 406 1.04 -6.22 -3.14
C LYS A 406 0.71 -5.27 -2.00
N PHE A 407 0.71 -3.96 -2.27
CA PHE A 407 0.42 -2.90 -1.30
C PHE A 407 -1.04 -2.46 -1.30
N ALA A 408 -1.91 -3.22 -1.97
CA ALA A 408 -3.37 -3.02 -2.00
C ALA A 408 -3.80 -1.60 -2.42
N VAL A 409 -3.06 -0.94 -3.32
CA VAL A 409 -3.40 0.39 -3.83
C VAL A 409 -4.82 0.42 -4.40
N GLY A 410 -5.61 1.45 -4.04
CA GLY A 410 -7.02 1.58 -4.38
C GLY A 410 -7.97 0.84 -3.42
N SER A 411 -7.44 0.11 -2.43
CA SER A 411 -8.30 -0.48 -1.39
C SER A 411 -8.69 0.59 -0.36
N SER A 412 -9.92 0.50 0.13
CA SER A 412 -10.45 1.44 1.11
C SER A 412 -10.69 0.81 2.47
N LEU A 413 -10.42 1.58 3.53
CA LEU A 413 -10.59 1.21 4.92
C LEU A 413 -11.58 2.16 5.58
N THR A 414 -12.67 1.64 6.12
CA THR A 414 -13.61 2.42 6.95
C THR A 414 -13.46 1.97 8.40
N ALA A 415 -12.98 2.86 9.24
CA ALA A 415 -12.82 2.63 10.68
C ALA A 415 -14.00 3.24 11.45
N THR A 416 -14.56 2.52 12.42
CA THR A 416 -15.63 3.02 13.29
C THR A 416 -15.12 3.22 14.71
N VAL A 417 -15.15 4.45 15.19
CA VAL A 417 -14.76 4.85 16.55
C VAL A 417 -15.88 5.69 17.17
N ASP A 418 -16.38 5.31 18.36
CA ASP A 418 -17.48 6.00 19.05
C ASP A 418 -18.72 6.25 18.17
N GLY A 419 -18.95 5.35 17.17
CA GLY A 419 -20.06 5.42 16.24
C GLY A 419 -19.88 6.40 15.08
N TYR A 420 -18.70 6.98 14.89
CA TYR A 420 -18.29 7.74 13.71
C TYR A 420 -17.49 6.84 12.76
N GLU A 421 -17.72 6.99 11.47
CA GLU A 421 -16.99 6.27 10.42
C GLU A 421 -16.02 7.23 9.74
N THR A 422 -14.73 6.85 9.62
CA THR A 422 -13.71 7.59 8.88
C THR A 422 -13.20 6.70 7.76
N LEU A 423 -13.19 7.21 6.54
CA LEU A 423 -12.77 6.50 5.33
C LEU A 423 -11.36 6.93 4.92
N HIS A 424 -10.46 5.98 4.78
CA HIS A 424 -9.18 6.16 4.09
C HIS A 424 -9.12 5.28 2.84
N GLU A 425 -8.34 5.70 1.85
CA GLU A 425 -8.01 4.90 0.68
C GLU A 425 -6.50 4.86 0.48
N ILE A 426 -5.97 3.68 0.16
CA ILE A 426 -4.54 3.49 -0.08
C ILE A 426 -4.19 4.08 -1.44
N THR A 427 -3.46 5.19 -1.43
CA THR A 427 -3.07 5.92 -2.63
C THR A 427 -1.57 5.84 -2.89
N ALA A 428 -1.18 5.74 -4.15
CA ALA A 428 0.21 5.74 -4.59
C ALA A 428 0.52 7.03 -5.36
N GLY A 429 0.88 8.07 -4.63
CA GLY A 429 1.07 9.45 -5.07
C GLY A 429 0.05 10.40 -4.43
N SER A 430 0.54 11.35 -3.64
CA SER A 430 -0.28 12.24 -2.82
C SER A 430 0.37 13.61 -2.65
N SER A 431 -0.34 14.55 -2.06
CA SER A 431 0.17 15.83 -1.53
C SER A 431 1.09 16.65 -2.46
N TYR A 432 0.83 16.64 -3.77
CA TYR A 432 1.61 17.35 -4.80
C TYR A 432 3.06 16.84 -4.94
N LYS A 433 3.34 16.09 -6.01
CA LYS A 433 4.67 15.55 -6.38
C LYS A 433 5.28 14.56 -5.38
N SER A 434 4.53 14.11 -4.41
CA SER A 434 5.00 13.37 -3.24
C SER A 434 4.27 12.04 -3.08
N SER A 435 4.73 11.23 -2.13
CA SER A 435 4.12 9.96 -1.75
C SER A 435 4.25 9.81 -0.24
N ASN A 436 3.17 9.39 0.42
CA ASN A 436 3.17 9.03 1.84
C ASN A 436 3.49 7.54 2.00
N ASP A 437 3.70 7.14 3.25
CA ASP A 437 3.74 5.73 3.63
C ASP A 437 2.40 5.03 3.31
N TYR A 438 2.46 3.74 3.01
CA TYR A 438 1.29 2.91 2.69
C TYR A 438 0.53 2.43 3.92
N ILE A 439 1.13 2.51 5.10
CA ILE A 439 0.48 2.12 6.36
C ILE A 439 -0.66 3.09 6.67
N GLN A 440 -1.86 2.56 6.84
CA GLN A 440 -3.03 3.35 7.18
C GLN A 440 -3.13 3.51 8.69
N HIS A 441 -3.22 4.73 9.16
CA HIS A 441 -3.27 5.10 10.56
C HIS A 441 -4.65 5.64 10.94
N PHE A 442 -5.16 5.25 12.11
CA PHE A 442 -6.38 5.77 12.70
C PHE A 442 -6.16 6.06 14.18
N GLY A 443 -6.45 7.28 14.61
CA GLY A 443 -6.55 7.61 16.01
C GLY A 443 -7.80 7.00 16.64
N LEU A 444 -7.74 6.71 17.93
CA LEU A 444 -8.83 6.09 18.69
C LEU A 444 -9.26 6.90 19.90
N GLY A 445 -8.64 8.08 20.14
CA GLY A 445 -8.88 8.86 21.34
C GLY A 445 -8.57 8.07 22.62
N GLU A 446 -9.55 7.91 23.46
CA GLU A 446 -9.45 7.15 24.72
C GLU A 446 -9.87 5.66 24.57
N ALA A 447 -10.30 5.24 23.36
CA ALA A 447 -10.77 3.86 23.15
C ALA A 447 -9.59 2.87 23.17
N GLU A 448 -9.74 1.77 23.90
CA GLU A 448 -8.71 0.71 24.00
C GLU A 448 -8.75 -0.28 22.82
N GLN A 449 -9.72 -0.12 21.92
CA GLN A 449 -9.89 -0.95 20.74
C GLN A 449 -10.70 -0.19 19.67
N LEU A 450 -10.45 -0.49 18.41
CA LEU A 450 -11.31 -0.09 17.30
C LEU A 450 -12.58 -0.96 17.30
N GLU A 451 -13.76 -0.36 17.15
CA GLU A 451 -15.04 -1.08 17.18
C GLU A 451 -15.20 -1.98 15.95
N GLU A 452 -15.04 -1.42 14.77
CA GLU A 452 -15.14 -2.11 13.49
C GLU A 452 -14.16 -1.50 12.47
N LEU A 453 -13.52 -2.35 11.69
CA LEU A 453 -12.80 -1.99 10.46
C LEU A 453 -13.43 -2.73 9.29
N ARG A 454 -13.88 -2.01 8.29
CA ARG A 454 -14.32 -2.57 7.01
C ARG A 454 -13.27 -2.27 5.96
N VAL A 455 -12.65 -3.31 5.39
CA VAL A 455 -11.67 -3.18 4.31
C VAL A 455 -12.28 -3.70 3.02
N ARG A 456 -12.40 -2.82 2.04
CA ARG A 456 -12.81 -3.17 0.68
C ARG A 456 -11.56 -3.22 -0.19
N PHE A 457 -11.17 -4.41 -0.54
CA PHE A 457 -10.06 -4.66 -1.45
C PHE A 457 -10.52 -4.44 -2.91
N THR A 458 -9.66 -3.88 -3.72
CA THR A 458 -9.98 -3.56 -5.13
C THR A 458 -10.50 -4.75 -5.93
N ARG A 459 -10.06 -5.99 -5.63
CA ARG A 459 -10.36 -7.17 -6.47
C ARG A 459 -11.00 -8.34 -5.73
N THR A 460 -10.81 -8.44 -4.42
CA THR A 460 -11.14 -9.66 -3.66
C THR A 460 -12.32 -9.49 -2.71
N GLY A 461 -13.03 -8.36 -2.81
CA GLY A 461 -14.23 -8.10 -2.02
C GLY A 461 -13.96 -7.41 -0.70
N THR A 462 -14.87 -7.57 0.25
CA THR A 462 -14.82 -6.84 1.53
C THR A 462 -14.64 -7.81 2.69
N ARG A 463 -13.75 -7.45 3.62
CA ARG A 463 -13.66 -8.07 4.96
C ARG A 463 -14.06 -7.08 6.03
N VAL A 464 -14.62 -7.59 7.12
CA VAL A 464 -15.00 -6.79 8.29
C VAL A 464 -14.32 -7.39 9.51
N PHE A 465 -13.64 -6.56 10.25
CA PHE A 465 -12.94 -6.89 11.48
C PHE A 465 -13.57 -6.16 12.64
N SER A 466 -13.53 -6.72 13.83
CA SER A 466 -14.17 -6.11 15.01
C SER A 466 -13.32 -6.25 16.26
N GLN A 467 -13.46 -5.27 17.17
CA GLN A 467 -12.77 -5.27 18.47
C GLN A 467 -11.24 -5.35 18.36
N ILE A 468 -10.67 -4.61 17.41
CA ILE A 468 -9.24 -4.62 17.10
C ILE A 468 -8.47 -3.91 18.21
N PRO A 469 -7.47 -4.54 18.84
CA PRO A 469 -6.70 -3.93 19.92
C PRO A 469 -5.97 -2.67 19.49
N ALA A 470 -5.96 -1.64 20.33
CA ALA A 470 -5.25 -0.39 20.11
C ALA A 470 -3.74 -0.50 20.31
N ASN A 471 -3.01 0.50 19.83
CA ASN A 471 -1.56 0.70 19.98
C ASN A 471 -0.70 -0.41 19.37
N GLU A 472 -1.19 -0.94 18.25
CA GLU A 472 -0.52 -1.99 17.47
C GLU A 472 -0.67 -1.72 15.97
N THR A 473 0.25 -2.27 15.18
CA THR A 473 0.14 -2.35 13.73
C THR A 473 -0.27 -3.75 13.33
N TRP A 474 -1.42 -3.90 12.67
CA TRP A 474 -1.96 -5.17 12.23
C TRP A 474 -1.80 -5.35 10.72
N THR A 475 -1.51 -6.57 10.29
CA THR A 475 -1.53 -6.93 8.87
C THR A 475 -2.94 -7.36 8.48
N ILE A 476 -3.48 -6.75 7.44
CA ILE A 476 -4.81 -7.06 6.93
C ILE A 476 -4.68 -7.75 5.58
N LEU A 477 -5.25 -8.96 5.51
CA LEU A 477 -5.16 -9.85 4.36
C LEU A 477 -6.54 -10.04 3.71
N PRO A 478 -6.66 -10.10 2.38
CA PRO A 478 -7.88 -10.56 1.72
C PRO A 478 -8.08 -12.06 1.93
N MET A 479 -9.32 -12.54 1.79
CA MET A 479 -9.65 -13.96 1.95
C MET A 479 -8.79 -14.91 1.11
N ALA A 480 -8.32 -14.45 -0.05
CA ALA A 480 -7.51 -15.25 -0.96
C ALA A 480 -6.08 -15.55 -0.45
N LEU A 481 -5.63 -14.87 0.59
CA LEU A 481 -4.30 -15.06 1.20
C LEU A 481 -4.38 -15.70 2.59
N LEU A 482 -5.56 -16.16 3.02
CA LEU A 482 -5.71 -16.80 4.32
C LEU A 482 -5.39 -18.29 4.24
N GLY A 483 -4.77 -18.80 5.28
CA GLY A 483 -4.46 -20.22 5.45
C GLY A 483 -3.02 -20.62 5.12
N ASP A 484 -2.39 -19.98 4.17
CA ASP A 484 -1.00 -20.22 3.75
C ASP A 484 -0.04 -19.53 4.75
N VAL A 485 0.44 -20.27 5.74
CA VAL A 485 1.24 -19.75 6.86
C VAL A 485 2.73 -19.65 6.51
N ASP A 486 3.21 -20.53 5.65
CA ASP A 486 4.62 -20.58 5.24
C ASP A 486 4.89 -19.92 3.88
N GLU A 487 3.82 -19.34 3.27
CA GLU A 487 3.86 -18.55 2.05
C GLU A 487 4.43 -19.31 0.83
N ASP A 488 4.19 -20.63 0.76
CA ASP A 488 4.67 -21.46 -0.36
C ASP A 488 3.67 -21.55 -1.51
N GLY A 489 2.45 -21.04 -1.30
CA GLY A 489 1.40 -20.84 -2.31
C GLY A 489 0.31 -21.90 -2.30
N ASP A 490 0.33 -22.85 -1.34
CA ASP A 490 -0.78 -23.77 -1.09
C ASP A 490 -1.17 -23.76 0.42
N VAL A 491 -2.27 -24.42 0.76
CA VAL A 491 -2.74 -24.54 2.15
C VAL A 491 -2.71 -26.02 2.51
N ASP A 492 -1.59 -26.46 3.07
CA ASP A 492 -1.23 -27.87 3.19
C ASP A 492 -1.11 -28.36 4.66
N PRO A 493 -0.67 -29.61 4.92
CA PRO A 493 -0.47 -30.12 6.26
C PRO A 493 0.51 -29.33 7.13
N THR A 494 1.45 -28.58 6.55
CA THR A 494 2.39 -27.71 7.28
C THR A 494 1.65 -26.54 7.92
N ASP A 495 0.74 -25.93 7.15
CA ASP A 495 -0.12 -24.85 7.60
C ASP A 495 -1.11 -25.31 8.66
N LEU A 496 -1.73 -26.48 8.45
CA LEU A 496 -2.62 -27.08 9.45
C LEU A 496 -1.91 -27.34 10.77
N SER A 497 -0.68 -27.86 10.73
CA SER A 497 0.13 -28.06 11.94
C SER A 497 0.46 -26.74 12.63
N SER A 498 0.73 -25.69 11.85
CA SER A 498 0.96 -24.33 12.33
C SER A 498 -0.29 -23.73 12.96
N PHE A 499 -1.47 -23.95 12.36
CA PHE A 499 -2.77 -23.54 12.91
C PHE A 499 -3.06 -24.20 14.25
N ILE A 500 -3.04 -25.55 14.28
CA ILE A 500 -3.34 -26.33 15.48
C ILE A 500 -2.41 -25.98 16.65
N GLY A 501 -1.13 -25.72 16.37
CA GLY A 501 -0.15 -25.32 17.39
C GLY A 501 -0.46 -23.95 18.04
N ARG A 502 -1.35 -23.16 17.45
CA ARG A 502 -1.76 -21.80 17.93
C ARG A 502 -3.21 -21.76 18.42
N LEU A 503 -4.01 -22.78 18.07
CA LEU A 503 -5.42 -22.87 18.47
C LEU A 503 -5.55 -22.85 20.01
N ASP A 504 -6.56 -22.19 20.52
CA ASP A 504 -6.79 -22.00 21.96
C ASP A 504 -5.66 -21.26 22.73
N ALA A 505 -4.76 -20.56 22.04
CA ALA A 505 -3.82 -19.68 22.73
C ALA A 505 -4.59 -18.55 23.45
N PRO A 506 -4.17 -18.16 24.66
CA PRO A 506 -4.93 -17.20 25.45
C PRO A 506 -4.94 -15.78 24.87
N ASP A 507 -3.95 -15.46 24.05
CA ASP A 507 -3.76 -14.14 23.46
C ASP A 507 -3.42 -14.28 21.98
N PHE A 508 -4.12 -13.56 21.11
CA PHE A 508 -3.81 -13.42 19.69
C PHE A 508 -2.45 -12.70 19.54
N GLN A 509 -1.64 -13.13 18.59
CA GLN A 509 -0.31 -12.58 18.39
C GLN A 509 -0.17 -12.05 16.95
N LYS A 510 0.60 -10.98 16.78
CA LYS A 510 0.99 -10.46 15.47
C LYS A 510 1.60 -11.56 14.59
N GLY A 511 1.17 -11.65 13.35
CA GLY A 511 1.55 -12.70 12.40
C GLY A 511 0.61 -13.90 12.38
N TRP A 512 -0.48 -13.88 13.17
CA TRP A 512 -1.54 -14.90 13.13
C TRP A 512 -2.75 -14.48 12.30
N GLU A 513 -2.70 -13.28 11.73
CA GLU A 513 -3.78 -12.68 10.92
C GLU A 513 -4.13 -13.53 9.69
N VAL A 514 -3.17 -14.32 9.19
CA VAL A 514 -3.35 -15.27 8.10
C VAL A 514 -4.27 -16.44 8.47
N LEU A 515 -4.48 -16.70 9.75
CA LEU A 515 -5.31 -17.76 10.31
C LEU A 515 -6.64 -17.25 10.90
N ASP A 516 -6.82 -15.95 11.01
CA ASP A 516 -8.03 -15.31 11.52
C ASP A 516 -9.03 -15.10 10.38
N PHE A 517 -9.84 -16.11 10.12
CA PHE A 517 -10.78 -16.12 8.99
C PHE A 517 -12.00 -15.22 9.22
N ASP A 518 -12.46 -15.10 10.47
CA ASP A 518 -13.64 -14.30 10.80
C ASP A 518 -13.31 -12.85 11.21
N GLY A 519 -12.01 -12.51 11.36
CA GLY A 519 -11.54 -11.15 11.61
C GLY A 519 -11.82 -10.65 13.04
N ASN A 520 -11.87 -11.55 14.02
CA ASN A 520 -12.17 -11.20 15.41
C ASN A 520 -10.93 -11.12 16.32
N PHE A 521 -9.73 -11.29 15.75
CA PHE A 521 -8.43 -11.32 16.45
C PHE A 521 -8.36 -12.37 17.55
N ARG A 522 -8.91 -13.56 17.26
CA ARG A 522 -8.80 -14.78 18.07
C ARG A 522 -8.63 -15.96 17.13
N LEU A 523 -7.97 -17.01 17.60
CA LEU A 523 -7.96 -18.29 16.90
C LEU A 523 -8.84 -19.28 17.68
N GLU A 524 -9.96 -19.64 17.09
CA GLU A 524 -10.95 -20.52 17.69
C GLU A 524 -11.52 -21.53 16.69
N GLU A 525 -12.44 -22.38 17.11
CA GLU A 525 -12.99 -23.46 16.31
C GLU A 525 -13.64 -22.96 14.99
N SER A 526 -14.20 -21.74 14.98
CA SER A 526 -14.76 -21.13 13.76
C SER A 526 -13.72 -20.88 12.67
N ASP A 527 -12.49 -20.49 13.06
CA ASP A 527 -11.41 -20.28 12.11
C ASP A 527 -10.87 -21.61 11.58
N LEU A 528 -10.79 -22.63 12.43
CA LEU A 528 -10.41 -23.97 11.98
C LEU A 528 -11.41 -24.54 10.97
N ASP A 529 -12.72 -24.36 11.22
CA ASP A 529 -13.75 -24.79 10.27
C ASP A 529 -13.57 -24.09 8.91
N ALA A 530 -13.29 -22.78 8.92
CA ALA A 530 -13.06 -22.00 7.70
C ALA A 530 -11.72 -22.35 7.02
N PHE A 531 -10.66 -22.60 7.80
CA PHE A 531 -9.38 -23.09 7.29
C PHE A 531 -9.54 -24.40 6.51
N LEU A 532 -10.31 -25.35 7.06
CA LEU A 532 -10.54 -26.65 6.42
C LEU A 532 -11.33 -26.54 5.10
N GLU A 533 -12.03 -25.45 4.83
CA GLU A 533 -12.67 -25.19 3.53
C GLU A 533 -11.66 -24.84 2.42
N VAL A 534 -10.50 -24.28 2.77
CA VAL A 534 -9.43 -23.92 1.83
C VAL A 534 -8.25 -24.89 1.84
N TYR A 535 -8.23 -25.81 2.80
CA TYR A 535 -7.17 -26.81 2.97
C TYR A 535 -7.12 -27.80 1.79
N GLU A 536 -5.95 -27.97 1.20
CA GLU A 536 -5.72 -28.80 0.01
C GLU A 536 -5.24 -30.22 0.34
N GLY A 537 -5.01 -30.53 1.60
CA GLY A 537 -4.61 -31.85 2.07
C GLY A 537 -5.77 -32.84 2.19
N PRO A 538 -5.50 -34.10 2.65
CA PRO A 538 -6.53 -35.09 2.85
C PRO A 538 -7.57 -34.71 3.90
N LEU A 539 -8.86 -34.79 3.58
CA LEU A 539 -10.01 -34.57 4.48
C LEU A 539 -10.67 -35.86 4.91
N GLU A 540 -9.91 -36.97 5.01
CA GLU A 540 -10.42 -38.29 5.39
C GLU A 540 -10.56 -38.42 6.91
N ASP A 541 -11.59 -39.09 7.36
CA ASP A 541 -11.84 -39.57 8.71
C ASP A 541 -11.95 -41.09 8.61
N CYS A 542 -10.84 -41.76 8.65
CA CYS A 542 -10.77 -43.15 8.31
C CYS A 542 -11.23 -44.08 9.44
N ASP A 543 -11.13 -43.65 10.71
CA ASP A 543 -11.59 -44.38 11.87
C ASP A 543 -13.07 -44.10 12.22
N GLY A 544 -13.64 -43.03 11.62
CA GLY A 544 -15.06 -42.67 11.75
C GLY A 544 -15.42 -42.04 13.09
N ASP A 545 -14.46 -41.45 13.75
CA ASP A 545 -14.68 -40.80 15.06
C ASP A 545 -15.23 -39.37 14.97
N GLY A 546 -15.26 -38.78 13.77
CA GLY A 546 -15.78 -37.45 13.46
C GLY A 546 -14.72 -36.37 13.42
N ILE A 547 -13.43 -36.71 13.54
CA ILE A 547 -12.29 -35.79 13.39
C ILE A 547 -11.50 -36.24 12.15
N ILE A 548 -11.13 -35.32 11.27
CA ILE A 548 -10.34 -35.68 10.10
C ILE A 548 -8.93 -36.12 10.51
N ASP A 549 -8.37 -37.12 9.83
CA ASP A 549 -7.06 -37.73 10.13
C ASP A 549 -5.94 -36.66 10.24
N ALA A 550 -5.91 -35.72 9.31
CA ALA A 550 -4.92 -34.64 9.30
C ALA A 550 -4.94 -33.79 10.59
N VAL A 551 -6.12 -33.55 11.19
CA VAL A 551 -6.24 -32.83 12.47
C VAL A 551 -5.74 -33.69 13.63
N GLN A 552 -6.07 -34.99 13.63
CA GLN A 552 -5.57 -35.93 14.67
C GLN A 552 -4.04 -36.03 14.65
N ILE A 553 -3.44 -36.08 13.44
CA ILE A 553 -1.97 -36.10 13.25
C ILE A 553 -1.37 -34.80 13.77
N ALA A 554 -1.93 -33.64 13.39
CA ALA A 554 -1.44 -32.33 13.80
C ALA A 554 -1.56 -32.09 15.32
N LEU A 555 -2.60 -32.61 15.98
CA LEU A 555 -2.74 -32.61 17.44
C LEU A 555 -1.75 -33.58 18.13
N GLY A 556 -1.18 -34.52 17.39
CA GLY A 556 -0.35 -35.58 17.95
C GLY A 556 -1.14 -36.69 18.68
N ASP A 557 -2.43 -36.78 18.39
CA ASP A 557 -3.32 -37.79 18.97
C ASP A 557 -3.19 -39.13 18.22
N SER A 558 -2.68 -39.11 16.98
CA SER A 558 -2.42 -40.27 16.14
C SER A 558 -1.07 -40.17 15.43
N GLU A 559 -0.46 -41.29 15.06
CA GLU A 559 0.80 -41.38 14.32
C GLU A 559 0.53 -41.50 12.82
N ASP A 560 1.39 -40.91 11.99
CA ASP A 560 1.48 -41.03 10.54
C ASP A 560 2.95 -41.29 10.19
N ALA A 561 3.33 -42.55 10.18
CA ALA A 561 4.73 -42.95 10.07
C ALA A 561 5.27 -42.89 8.63
N ASP A 562 4.40 -43.02 7.64
CA ASP A 562 4.77 -42.95 6.22
C ASP A 562 4.49 -41.61 5.55
N LEU A 563 3.91 -40.64 6.31
CA LEU A 563 3.67 -39.28 5.91
C LEU A 563 2.72 -39.14 4.70
N ASP A 564 1.68 -39.99 4.63
CA ASP A 564 0.67 -39.91 3.57
C ASP A 564 -0.56 -39.08 3.94
N GLY A 565 -0.62 -38.57 5.19
CA GLY A 565 -1.67 -37.70 5.73
C GLY A 565 -2.88 -38.49 6.28
N ARG A 566 -2.75 -39.78 6.50
CA ARG A 566 -3.70 -40.66 7.21
C ARG A 566 -3.09 -41.16 8.51
N ILE A 567 -3.92 -41.50 9.47
CA ILE A 567 -3.42 -42.11 10.70
C ILE A 567 -3.03 -43.57 10.47
N ASP A 568 -1.90 -44.02 11.05
CA ASP A 568 -1.37 -45.38 10.93
C ASP A 568 -2.39 -46.48 11.27
N ASP A 569 -3.36 -46.21 12.16
CA ASP A 569 -4.41 -47.16 12.54
C ASP A 569 -5.38 -47.49 11.38
N CYS A 570 -5.41 -46.66 10.36
CA CYS A 570 -6.23 -46.81 9.16
C CYS A 570 -5.45 -47.29 7.95
N ASP A 571 -4.13 -47.22 8.02
CA ASP A 571 -3.28 -47.69 6.97
C ASP A 571 -3.34 -49.22 6.89
N GLN A 572 -4.12 -49.69 5.96
CA GLN A 572 -3.91 -51.01 5.46
C GLN A 572 -2.75 -50.88 4.47
N ASP A 573 -1.51 -50.93 4.97
CA ASP A 573 -0.38 -51.12 4.08
C ASP A 573 -0.74 -52.20 3.06
N PRO A 574 -0.69 -51.89 1.75
CA PRO A 574 -0.87 -52.94 0.80
C PRO A 574 0.13 -54.06 1.14
N PRO A 575 -0.27 -55.32 1.19
CA PRO A 575 0.61 -56.40 1.62
C PRO A 575 1.92 -56.29 0.85
N VAL A 576 3.07 -56.35 1.55
CA VAL A 576 4.38 -56.25 0.88
C VAL A 576 4.42 -57.25 -0.28
N GLY A 577 4.52 -56.72 -1.53
CA GLY A 577 4.44 -57.53 -2.74
C GLY A 577 3.11 -57.40 -3.49
N ASP A 578 2.16 -56.60 -3.03
CA ASP A 578 1.02 -56.09 -3.80
C ASP A 578 1.52 -55.00 -4.75
N LEU A 579 1.81 -55.37 -5.99
CA LEU A 579 2.43 -54.50 -6.98
C LEU A 579 1.42 -53.84 -7.93
N ASP A 580 0.17 -54.34 -7.94
CA ASP A 580 -0.90 -53.77 -8.74
C ASP A 580 -1.91 -52.96 -7.93
N GLY A 581 -1.76 -52.95 -6.59
CA GLY A 581 -2.53 -52.10 -5.67
C GLY A 581 -3.96 -52.59 -5.45
N ASP A 582 -4.25 -53.91 -5.66
CA ASP A 582 -5.60 -54.46 -5.47
C ASP A 582 -5.85 -54.99 -4.05
N GLY A 583 -4.85 -54.88 -3.15
CA GLY A 583 -4.90 -55.34 -1.76
C GLY A 583 -4.65 -56.84 -1.58
N ILE A 584 -4.24 -57.56 -2.61
CA ILE A 584 -4.04 -59.02 -2.59
C ILE A 584 -2.72 -59.37 -3.27
N VAL A 585 -1.80 -60.07 -2.61
CA VAL A 585 -0.57 -60.56 -3.27
C VAL A 585 -0.88 -61.86 -3.99
N ASP A 586 -0.96 -61.82 -5.34
CA ASP A 586 -1.34 -62.95 -6.15
C ASP A 586 -0.55 -63.11 -7.47
N GLY A 587 -1.13 -63.78 -8.46
CA GLY A 587 -0.49 -64.02 -9.75
C GLY A 587 -0.35 -62.77 -10.64
N ALA A 588 -1.09 -61.72 -10.38
CA ALA A 588 -0.97 -60.45 -11.09
C ALA A 588 0.33 -59.74 -10.66
N ASP A 589 0.61 -59.67 -9.35
CA ASP A 589 1.83 -59.09 -8.79
C ASP A 589 3.09 -59.86 -9.22
N LEU A 590 3.01 -61.18 -9.18
CA LEU A 590 4.09 -61.99 -9.70
C LEU A 590 4.37 -61.69 -11.17
N THR A 591 3.34 -61.44 -11.96
CA THR A 591 3.49 -61.07 -13.37
C THR A 591 4.18 -59.70 -13.52
N GLN A 592 3.87 -58.76 -12.67
CA GLN A 592 4.52 -57.44 -12.64
C GLN A 592 5.99 -57.57 -12.20
N LEU A 593 6.27 -58.23 -11.10
CA LEU A 593 7.63 -58.49 -10.62
C LEU A 593 8.51 -59.10 -11.73
N LEU A 594 7.99 -60.14 -12.38
CA LEU A 594 8.70 -60.81 -13.48
C LEU A 594 8.90 -59.92 -14.71
N ALA A 595 8.01 -58.98 -14.97
CA ALA A 595 8.16 -58.00 -16.05
C ALA A 595 9.30 -56.98 -15.78
N TRP A 596 9.62 -56.73 -14.53
CA TRP A 596 10.67 -55.84 -14.11
C TRP A 596 11.99 -56.54 -13.74
N TRP A 597 12.07 -57.83 -13.91
CA TRP A 597 13.22 -58.65 -13.56
C TRP A 597 14.55 -58.12 -14.13
N ASP A 598 15.62 -58.17 -13.33
CA ASP A 598 16.94 -57.58 -13.65
C ASP A 598 16.92 -56.05 -13.91
N THR A 599 15.91 -55.33 -13.40
CA THR A 599 15.85 -53.88 -13.42
C THR A 599 15.99 -53.30 -12.00
N SER A 600 16.09 -52.00 -11.87
CA SER A 600 16.09 -51.28 -10.60
C SER A 600 14.83 -50.43 -10.41
N TRP A 601 13.65 -50.97 -10.80
CA TRP A 601 12.39 -50.26 -10.67
C TRP A 601 11.88 -50.30 -9.22
N PRO A 602 11.81 -49.12 -8.49
CA PRO A 602 11.57 -49.11 -7.05
C PRO A 602 10.38 -49.93 -6.54
N PRO A 603 9.20 -49.94 -7.18
CA PRO A 603 8.06 -50.72 -6.69
C PRO A 603 8.28 -52.22 -6.65
N GLY A 604 9.20 -52.78 -7.44
CA GLY A 604 9.48 -54.19 -7.49
C GLY A 604 10.73 -54.63 -6.72
N ASP A 605 11.51 -53.70 -6.22
CA ASP A 605 12.72 -53.89 -5.39
C ASP A 605 12.28 -53.97 -3.91
N LEU A 606 11.78 -55.12 -3.51
CA LEU A 606 11.12 -55.31 -2.22
C LEU A 606 12.11 -55.45 -1.05
N ASP A 607 13.39 -55.73 -1.32
CA ASP A 607 14.44 -55.81 -0.31
C ASP A 607 15.37 -54.56 -0.33
N MET A 608 15.09 -53.62 -1.23
CA MET A 608 15.79 -52.35 -1.40
C MET A 608 17.31 -52.49 -1.67
N ASP A 609 17.71 -53.54 -2.35
CA ASP A 609 19.13 -53.80 -2.70
C ASP A 609 19.54 -53.13 -4.02
N GLY A 610 18.59 -52.55 -4.77
CA GLY A 610 18.76 -51.85 -6.05
C GLY A 610 18.61 -52.75 -7.28
N THR A 611 18.15 -53.98 -7.14
CA THR A 611 17.97 -54.95 -8.24
C THR A 611 16.75 -55.84 -8.01
N ILE A 612 15.87 -55.97 -8.97
CA ILE A 612 14.72 -56.89 -8.88
C ILE A 612 15.18 -58.29 -9.27
N ASP A 613 15.33 -59.19 -8.28
CA ASP A 613 15.86 -60.53 -8.49
C ASP A 613 15.14 -61.64 -7.66
N GLY A 614 15.84 -62.69 -7.35
CA GLY A 614 15.27 -63.83 -6.61
C GLY A 614 14.97 -63.54 -5.14
N SER A 615 15.54 -62.50 -4.57
CA SER A 615 15.27 -62.07 -3.20
C SER A 615 13.90 -61.43 -3.10
N ASP A 616 13.56 -60.55 -4.05
CA ASP A 616 12.25 -59.89 -4.14
C ASP A 616 11.12 -60.91 -4.41
N LEU A 617 11.41 -61.87 -5.28
CA LEU A 617 10.47 -62.94 -5.52
C LEU A 617 10.17 -63.76 -4.26
N LEU A 618 11.17 -63.97 -3.40
CA LEU A 618 10.95 -64.67 -2.13
C LEU A 618 10.10 -63.86 -1.16
N ILE A 619 10.28 -62.56 -1.14
CA ILE A 619 9.46 -61.63 -0.33
C ILE A 619 8.01 -61.63 -0.83
N LEU A 620 7.78 -61.48 -2.12
CA LEU A 620 6.45 -61.55 -2.72
C LEU A 620 5.75 -62.89 -2.43
N LEU A 621 6.45 -64.01 -2.64
CA LEU A 621 5.90 -65.33 -2.34
C LEU A 621 5.67 -65.59 -0.85
N GLY A 622 6.46 -64.92 0.02
CA GLY A 622 6.28 -64.98 1.48
C GLY A 622 5.00 -64.32 1.96
N ASN A 623 4.50 -63.33 1.21
CA ASN A 623 3.29 -62.57 1.50
C ASN A 623 2.09 -62.99 0.63
N TRP A 624 2.18 -64.12 -0.06
CA TRP A 624 1.14 -64.59 -0.96
C TRP A 624 -0.20 -64.77 -0.27
N SER A 625 -1.21 -64.09 -0.75
CA SER A 625 -2.59 -64.16 -0.25
C SER A 625 -3.24 -65.46 -0.67
N ASN A 626 -3.75 -66.24 0.27
CA ASN A 626 -4.37 -67.55 0.01
C ASN A 626 -5.85 -67.46 -0.40
#